data_dd852df6363056457a84ba31e8e9fdb4
#
_entry.id   dd852df6363056457a84ba31e8e9fdb4
#
_cell.length_a   1.000
_cell.length_b   1.000
_cell.length_c   1.000
_cell.angle_alpha   90.00
_cell.angle_beta   90.00
_cell.angle_gamma   90.00
#
_symmetry.space_group_name_H-M   'P 1'
#
loop_
_entity.id
_entity.type
_entity.pdbx_description
1 polymer ?
#
loop_
_entity_poly.entity_id
_entity_poly.type
_entity_poly.pdbx_seq_one_letter_code
_entity_poly.pdbx_strand_id
1 'polypeptide(L)'
;MRNHREEIELALAGGAPEIIPLTFYDGLFPPGFDPKPLQEKGMALCCRRGVFNRHTPNVKTTQVNEPGGGLRTIYETPVGTVESLSKKAALAYAPIEHPIKSRDDYRVVKYIVQDMRYEPVYNFYLGEIEKVGMAGKVICGTVYEPLMDIQVTWIGQEQFCYELADNEDAVLELHEAITENHKLLYDVVANSPADYVLYGGNVVPEMLGPDRVRDFIAPCWNAFGERLHEKGKKIGCHLDANNHTILDTVRDSLLDFVEAFTPPPDCTVSVAQARAAWPAKRLWINFPSSAHLEPEEDIRQATLEIVRQAGDRKGFLMGVTEDIPAQHIERSISVIIETLRECPR
;
A
#
# COMPACT_ATOMS: atom_id res chain seq x y z
N MET A 1 -2.77 -23.76 -18.09
CA MET A 1 -2.97 -22.45 -17.45
C MET A 1 -1.57 -21.93 -17.10
N ARG A 2 -1.27 -20.69 -17.45
CA ARG A 2 0.02 -20.07 -17.16
C ARG A 2 0.18 -19.94 -15.64
N ASN A 3 1.37 -20.19 -15.10
CA ASN A 3 1.61 -20.06 -13.67
C ASN A 3 2.02 -18.61 -13.35
N HIS A 4 1.03 -17.74 -13.20
CA HIS A 4 1.25 -16.32 -12.91
C HIS A 4 2.00 -16.11 -11.59
N ARG A 5 1.80 -17.00 -10.63
CA ARG A 5 2.48 -16.93 -9.33
C ARG A 5 3.99 -17.07 -9.48
N GLU A 6 4.46 -18.04 -10.25
CA GLU A 6 5.90 -18.25 -10.47
C GLU A 6 6.56 -17.06 -11.16
N GLU A 7 5.88 -16.43 -12.11
CA GLU A 7 6.42 -15.25 -12.82
C GLU A 7 6.55 -14.04 -11.89
N ILE A 8 5.54 -13.81 -11.02
CA ILE A 8 5.60 -12.76 -10.00
C ILE A 8 6.72 -13.06 -9.00
N GLU A 9 6.83 -14.30 -8.51
CA GLU A 9 7.87 -14.71 -7.56
C GLU A 9 9.27 -14.59 -8.18
N LEU A 10 9.44 -14.94 -9.45
CA LEU A 10 10.70 -14.74 -10.17
C LEU A 10 11.10 -13.25 -10.20
N ALA A 11 10.17 -12.36 -10.55
CA ALA A 11 10.44 -10.93 -10.57
C ALA A 11 10.73 -10.39 -9.15
N LEU A 12 9.94 -10.74 -8.16
CA LEU A 12 10.15 -10.32 -6.76
C LEU A 12 11.46 -10.87 -6.17
N ALA A 13 11.93 -12.03 -6.64
CA ALA A 13 13.25 -12.56 -6.30
C ALA A 13 14.40 -11.81 -7.02
N GLY A 14 14.09 -10.87 -7.92
CA GLY A 14 15.09 -10.11 -8.71
C GLY A 14 15.47 -10.77 -10.03
N GLY A 15 14.78 -11.83 -10.44
CA GLY A 15 14.91 -12.44 -11.75
C GLY A 15 14.29 -11.58 -12.86
N ALA A 16 14.52 -11.98 -14.11
CA ALA A 16 13.98 -11.31 -15.29
C ALA A 16 12.93 -12.21 -15.95
N PRO A 17 11.64 -11.93 -15.80
CA PRO A 17 10.59 -12.70 -16.45
C PRO A 17 10.66 -12.52 -17.98
N GLU A 18 10.25 -13.55 -18.72
CA GLU A 18 10.18 -13.49 -20.18
C GLU A 18 9.17 -12.44 -20.64
N ILE A 19 8.02 -12.40 -19.99
CA ILE A 19 7.01 -11.35 -20.15
C ILE A 19 6.83 -10.67 -18.79
N ILE A 20 6.86 -9.35 -18.76
CA ILE A 20 6.62 -8.58 -17.53
C ILE A 20 5.25 -8.98 -16.95
N PRO A 21 5.17 -9.47 -15.69
CA PRO A 21 3.89 -9.79 -15.08
C PRO A 21 3.02 -8.55 -14.94
N LEU A 22 1.76 -8.63 -15.38
CA LEU A 22 0.74 -7.64 -15.11
C LEU A 22 -0.16 -8.15 -13.99
N THR A 23 -0.21 -7.42 -12.88
CA THR A 23 -1.05 -7.74 -11.73
C THR A 23 -2.22 -6.77 -11.61
N PHE A 24 -3.29 -7.20 -10.97
CA PHE A 24 -4.44 -6.37 -10.64
C PHE A 24 -4.85 -6.62 -9.18
N TYR A 25 -5.09 -5.56 -8.41
CA TYR A 25 -5.59 -5.69 -7.05
C TYR A 25 -7.00 -6.29 -7.06
N ASP A 26 -7.18 -7.44 -6.42
CA ASP A 26 -8.46 -8.15 -6.41
C ASP A 26 -9.61 -7.35 -5.77
N GLY A 27 -9.30 -6.45 -4.86
CA GLY A 27 -10.26 -5.56 -4.21
C GLY A 27 -10.76 -4.39 -5.08
N LEU A 28 -10.17 -4.14 -6.23
CA LEU A 28 -10.55 -3.04 -7.14
C LEU A 28 -11.55 -3.47 -8.22
N PHE A 29 -11.87 -4.76 -8.32
CA PHE A 29 -12.91 -5.17 -9.28
C PHE A 29 -14.28 -4.70 -8.84
N PRO A 30 -15.07 -4.11 -9.77
CA PRO A 30 -16.45 -3.73 -9.47
C PRO A 30 -17.28 -4.94 -9.03
N PRO A 31 -18.31 -4.75 -8.19
CA PRO A 31 -19.21 -5.83 -7.81
C PRO A 31 -19.78 -6.58 -9.03
N GLY A 32 -19.60 -7.91 -9.08
CA GLY A 32 -20.09 -8.76 -10.16
C GLY A 32 -19.14 -8.87 -11.38
N PHE A 33 -17.98 -8.23 -11.36
CA PHE A 33 -16.97 -8.38 -12.40
C PHE A 33 -16.33 -9.78 -12.34
N ASP A 34 -16.26 -10.48 -13.47
CA ASP A 34 -15.53 -11.75 -13.58
C ASP A 34 -14.12 -11.51 -14.14
N PRO A 35 -13.05 -11.68 -13.33
CA PRO A 35 -11.68 -11.47 -13.78
C PRO A 35 -11.12 -12.62 -14.64
N LYS A 36 -11.79 -13.78 -14.69
CA LYS A 36 -11.26 -14.97 -15.37
C LYS A 36 -10.87 -14.76 -16.82
N PRO A 37 -11.68 -14.09 -17.67
CA PRO A 37 -11.30 -13.84 -19.06
C PRO A 37 -9.97 -13.07 -19.18
N LEU A 38 -9.71 -12.12 -18.29
CA LEU A 38 -8.45 -11.36 -18.28
C LEU A 38 -7.29 -12.20 -17.73
N GLN A 39 -7.55 -13.07 -16.75
CA GLN A 39 -6.55 -14.02 -16.25
C GLN A 39 -6.13 -15.03 -17.33
N GLU A 40 -7.06 -15.53 -18.12
CA GLU A 40 -6.77 -16.40 -19.27
C GLU A 40 -5.95 -15.67 -20.35
N LYS A 41 -6.17 -14.38 -20.50
CA LYS A 41 -5.35 -13.51 -21.35
C LYS A 41 -3.98 -13.17 -20.75
N GLY A 42 -3.70 -13.38 -19.45
CA GLY A 42 -2.39 -13.18 -18.86
C GLY A 42 -2.31 -12.20 -17.69
N MET A 43 -3.44 -11.69 -17.21
CA MET A 43 -3.49 -10.88 -15.98
C MET A 43 -3.36 -11.79 -14.75
N ALA A 44 -2.52 -11.38 -13.81
CA ALA A 44 -2.41 -12.02 -12.50
C ALA A 44 -3.18 -11.25 -11.42
N LEU A 45 -3.57 -11.93 -10.35
CA LEU A 45 -4.12 -11.26 -9.17
C LEU A 45 -3.00 -10.84 -8.21
N CYS A 46 -3.13 -9.65 -7.63
CA CYS A 46 -2.43 -9.24 -6.44
C CYS A 46 -3.43 -9.15 -5.28
N CYS A 47 -3.30 -10.01 -4.30
CA CYS A 47 -4.23 -10.10 -3.19
C CYS A 47 -3.55 -9.62 -1.91
N ARG A 48 -3.91 -8.44 -1.41
CA ARG A 48 -3.38 -7.91 -0.14
C ARG A 48 -4.21 -8.48 1.01
N ARG A 49 -3.56 -9.21 1.92
CA ARG A 49 -4.22 -9.84 3.07
C ARG A 49 -3.42 -9.60 4.34
N GLY A 50 -4.11 -9.36 5.46
CA GLY A 50 -3.47 -9.28 6.77
C GLY A 50 -3.18 -10.67 7.35
N VAL A 51 -2.19 -10.73 8.22
CA VAL A 51 -1.82 -11.93 8.99
C VAL A 51 -2.21 -11.82 10.46
N PHE A 52 -2.91 -10.74 10.83
CA PHE A 52 -3.34 -10.45 12.20
C PHE A 52 -4.71 -9.78 12.23
N ASN A 53 -5.39 -9.91 13.37
CA ASN A 53 -6.49 -9.03 13.76
C ASN A 53 -5.98 -8.03 14.79
N ARG A 54 -6.50 -6.81 14.75
CA ARG A 54 -6.20 -5.75 15.71
C ARG A 54 -7.39 -5.56 16.65
N HIS A 55 -7.14 -5.46 17.93
CA HIS A 55 -8.14 -5.18 18.95
C HIS A 55 -7.58 -4.30 20.08
N THR A 56 -8.47 -3.68 20.83
CA THR A 56 -8.17 -2.79 21.95
C THR A 56 -8.98 -3.26 23.17
N PRO A 57 -8.39 -4.10 24.06
CA PRO A 57 -9.13 -4.79 25.12
C PRO A 57 -9.87 -3.90 26.11
N ASN A 58 -9.33 -2.70 26.37
CA ASN A 58 -9.89 -1.77 27.37
C ASN A 58 -10.57 -0.54 26.73
N VAL A 59 -10.80 -0.55 25.42
CA VAL A 59 -11.52 0.50 24.69
C VAL A 59 -12.85 -0.04 24.22
N LYS A 60 -13.96 0.59 24.66
CA LYS A 60 -15.26 0.24 24.13
C LYS A 60 -15.49 0.99 22.82
N THR A 61 -15.59 0.24 21.72
CA THR A 61 -15.85 0.79 20.38
C THR A 61 -17.32 0.56 20.01
N THR A 62 -18.02 1.63 19.67
CA THR A 62 -19.42 1.59 19.22
C THR A 62 -19.54 2.20 17.83
N GLN A 63 -20.24 1.52 16.92
CA GLN A 63 -20.52 2.03 15.59
C GLN A 63 -22.01 2.35 15.44
N VAL A 64 -22.32 3.54 14.92
CA VAL A 64 -23.67 4.04 14.71
C VAL A 64 -23.82 4.50 13.26
N ASN A 65 -24.85 4.00 12.59
CA ASN A 65 -25.20 4.49 11.25
C ASN A 65 -25.90 5.86 11.38
N GLU A 66 -25.35 6.86 10.73
CA GLU A 66 -25.88 8.22 10.69
C GLU A 66 -26.92 8.38 9.58
N PRO A 67 -27.93 9.25 9.76
CA PRO A 67 -28.81 9.66 8.67
C PRO A 67 -27.97 10.18 7.47
N GLY A 68 -28.27 9.70 6.27
CA GLY A 68 -27.53 10.08 5.05
C GLY A 68 -26.32 9.19 4.72
N GLY A 69 -26.17 8.02 5.39
CA GLY A 69 -25.23 6.98 5.02
C GLY A 69 -23.83 7.13 5.61
N GLY A 70 -23.70 7.91 6.69
CA GLY A 70 -22.47 7.99 7.48
C GLY A 70 -22.34 6.83 8.47
N LEU A 71 -21.11 6.47 8.82
CA LEU A 71 -20.77 5.53 9.90
C LEU A 71 -19.95 6.30 10.94
N ARG A 72 -20.56 6.57 12.10
CA ARG A 72 -19.87 7.17 13.26
C ARG A 72 -19.27 6.06 14.11
N THR A 73 -17.98 6.20 14.42
CA THR A 73 -17.29 5.29 15.34
C THR A 73 -16.90 6.06 16.60
N ILE A 74 -17.34 5.59 17.75
CA ILE A 74 -17.12 6.19 19.08
C ILE A 74 -16.18 5.28 19.85
N TYR A 75 -15.11 5.86 20.41
CA TYR A 75 -14.11 5.19 21.22
C TYR A 75 -14.19 5.72 22.66
N GLU A 76 -14.72 4.89 23.56
CA GLU A 76 -14.82 5.21 25.00
C GLU A 76 -13.65 4.56 25.74
N THR A 77 -12.85 5.35 26.43
CA THR A 77 -11.68 4.94 27.19
C THR A 77 -11.76 5.44 28.64
N PRO A 78 -10.96 4.89 29.59
CA PRO A 78 -10.90 5.43 30.97
C PRO A 78 -10.42 6.88 31.06
N VAL A 79 -9.80 7.42 29.99
CA VAL A 79 -9.23 8.79 29.98
C VAL A 79 -10.02 9.77 29.14
N GLY A 80 -11.12 9.34 28.51
CA GLY A 80 -11.98 10.19 27.69
C GLY A 80 -12.59 9.44 26.51
N THR A 81 -13.33 10.20 25.69
CA THR A 81 -14.02 9.67 24.51
C THR A 81 -13.65 10.50 23.28
N VAL A 82 -13.35 9.82 22.16
CA VAL A 82 -13.20 10.45 20.85
C VAL A 82 -14.06 9.72 19.83
N GLU A 83 -14.33 10.39 18.71
CA GLU A 83 -15.17 9.83 17.65
C GLU A 83 -14.69 10.24 16.27
N SER A 84 -14.99 9.39 15.29
CA SER A 84 -14.78 9.66 13.87
C SER A 84 -16.09 9.48 13.11
N LEU A 85 -16.20 10.09 11.94
CA LEU A 85 -17.29 9.90 10.99
C LEU A 85 -16.73 9.58 9.61
N SER A 86 -17.22 8.49 9.02
CA SER A 86 -16.89 8.10 7.66
C SER A 86 -18.13 8.08 6.78
N LYS A 87 -17.99 8.36 5.49
CA LYS A 87 -19.05 8.19 4.50
C LYS A 87 -18.62 7.20 3.43
N LYS A 88 -19.59 6.48 2.89
CA LYS A 88 -19.35 5.58 1.78
C LYS A 88 -18.96 6.39 0.54
N ALA A 89 -17.78 6.10 -0.02
CA ALA A 89 -17.25 6.65 -1.25
C ALA A 89 -16.81 5.48 -2.13
N ALA A 90 -17.35 5.40 -3.35
CA ALA A 90 -17.04 4.33 -4.32
C ALA A 90 -16.99 2.92 -3.68
N LEU A 91 -15.80 2.34 -3.54
CA LEU A 91 -15.60 0.98 -3.00
C LEU A 91 -15.33 0.94 -1.47
N ALA A 92 -15.07 2.09 -0.82
CA ALA A 92 -14.66 2.16 0.58
C ALA A 92 -15.43 3.24 1.37
N TYR A 93 -15.21 3.28 2.70
CA TYR A 93 -15.61 4.39 3.54
C TYR A 93 -14.46 5.40 3.64
N ALA A 94 -14.71 6.66 3.28
CA ALA A 94 -13.75 7.74 3.44
C ALA A 94 -14.04 8.49 4.77
N PRO A 95 -13.02 8.74 5.61
CA PRO A 95 -13.17 9.54 6.81
C PRO A 95 -13.47 11.00 6.42
N ILE A 96 -14.44 11.61 7.11
CA ILE A 96 -14.82 13.02 6.96
C ILE A 96 -14.71 13.79 8.27
N GLU A 97 -14.67 13.08 9.41
CA GLU A 97 -14.28 13.60 10.72
C GLU A 97 -13.31 12.62 11.36
N HIS A 98 -12.21 13.14 11.87
CA HIS A 98 -11.17 12.35 12.53
C HIS A 98 -11.31 12.42 14.06
N PRO A 99 -10.73 11.46 14.82
CA PRO A 99 -10.82 11.41 16.28
C PRO A 99 -10.18 12.60 16.99
N ILE A 100 -9.06 13.15 16.49
CA ILE A 100 -8.38 14.29 17.10
C ILE A 100 -8.96 15.58 16.53
N LYS A 101 -9.66 16.34 17.38
CA LYS A 101 -10.29 17.64 17.08
C LYS A 101 -9.77 18.74 18.02
N SER A 102 -9.07 18.35 19.10
CA SER A 102 -8.50 19.25 20.11
C SER A 102 -7.23 18.62 20.72
N ARG A 103 -6.44 19.45 21.43
CA ARG A 103 -5.24 18.97 22.14
C ARG A 103 -5.54 17.88 23.18
N ASP A 104 -6.70 17.92 23.83
CA ASP A 104 -7.09 16.93 24.82
C ASP A 104 -7.33 15.53 24.22
N ASP A 105 -7.69 15.45 22.93
CA ASP A 105 -7.98 14.20 22.24
C ASP A 105 -6.73 13.35 22.02
N TYR A 106 -5.54 13.97 21.96
CA TYR A 106 -4.26 13.25 21.85
C TYR A 106 -4.06 12.24 22.97
N ARG A 107 -4.42 12.61 24.22
CA ARG A 107 -4.31 11.71 25.37
C ARG A 107 -5.22 10.48 25.20
N VAL A 108 -6.42 10.67 24.65
CA VAL A 108 -7.38 9.58 24.43
C VAL A 108 -6.89 8.67 23.31
N VAL A 109 -6.44 9.23 22.18
CA VAL A 109 -5.90 8.44 21.06
C VAL A 109 -4.63 7.72 21.48
N LYS A 110 -3.72 8.34 22.23
CA LYS A 110 -2.54 7.70 22.78
C LYS A 110 -2.89 6.48 23.65
N TYR A 111 -3.93 6.59 24.49
CA TYR A 111 -4.44 5.46 25.27
C TYR A 111 -4.91 4.32 24.35
N ILE A 112 -5.70 4.64 23.31
CA ILE A 112 -6.19 3.66 22.33
C ILE A 112 -5.01 2.92 21.67
N VAL A 113 -4.00 3.67 21.21
CA VAL A 113 -2.80 3.12 20.57
C VAL A 113 -2.04 2.21 21.53
N GLN A 114 -1.82 2.61 22.78
CA GLN A 114 -1.10 1.81 23.77
C GLN A 114 -1.87 0.54 24.17
N ASP A 115 -3.19 0.55 24.05
CA ASP A 115 -4.05 -0.60 24.31
C ASP A 115 -4.17 -1.57 23.11
N MET A 116 -3.69 -1.20 21.91
CA MET A 116 -3.75 -2.07 20.74
C MET A 116 -2.95 -3.36 20.91
N ARG A 117 -3.55 -4.46 20.49
CA ARG A 117 -2.95 -5.78 20.44
C ARG A 117 -3.19 -6.39 19.06
N TYR A 118 -2.29 -7.30 18.68
CA TYR A 118 -2.29 -7.96 17.37
C TYR A 118 -2.37 -9.48 17.57
N GLU A 119 -3.45 -10.06 17.12
CA GLU A 119 -3.72 -11.51 17.22
C GLU A 119 -3.42 -12.19 15.86
N PRO A 120 -2.54 -13.21 15.82
CA PRO A 120 -2.23 -13.91 14.57
C PRO A 120 -3.45 -14.60 13.97
N VAL A 121 -3.65 -14.44 12.64
CA VAL A 121 -4.66 -15.15 11.85
C VAL A 121 -4.01 -15.91 10.68
N TYR A 122 -2.91 -16.61 10.95
CA TYR A 122 -2.08 -17.25 9.93
C TYR A 122 -2.82 -18.28 9.08
N ASN A 123 -3.75 -19.04 9.69
CA ASN A 123 -4.56 -20.01 8.95
C ASN A 123 -5.47 -19.35 7.90
N PHE A 124 -6.00 -18.17 8.20
CA PHE A 124 -6.73 -17.37 7.20
C PHE A 124 -5.83 -17.01 6.02
N TYR A 125 -4.63 -16.51 6.30
CA TYR A 125 -3.66 -16.12 5.27
C TYR A 125 -3.24 -17.31 4.39
N LEU A 126 -2.97 -18.47 4.99
CA LEU A 126 -2.66 -19.70 4.25
C LEU A 126 -3.83 -20.16 3.37
N GLY A 127 -5.07 -20.06 3.87
CA GLY A 127 -6.26 -20.36 3.08
C GLY A 127 -6.43 -19.42 1.88
N GLU A 128 -6.09 -18.14 2.01
CA GLU A 128 -6.09 -17.21 0.87
C GLU A 128 -4.99 -17.54 -0.14
N ILE A 129 -3.80 -17.99 0.29
CA ILE A 129 -2.76 -18.49 -0.63
C ILE A 129 -3.26 -19.70 -1.44
N GLU A 130 -3.91 -20.66 -0.79
CA GLU A 130 -4.47 -21.85 -1.47
C GLU A 130 -5.57 -21.47 -2.45
N LYS A 131 -6.45 -20.56 -2.07
CA LYS A 131 -7.57 -20.07 -2.89
C LYS A 131 -7.10 -19.33 -4.14
N VAL A 132 -6.10 -18.46 -4.02
CA VAL A 132 -5.51 -17.74 -5.15
C VAL A 132 -4.69 -18.68 -6.04
N GLY A 133 -3.97 -19.62 -5.45
CA GLY A 133 -3.22 -20.66 -6.15
C GLY A 133 -2.26 -20.10 -7.20
N MET A 134 -2.38 -20.57 -8.45
CA MET A 134 -1.55 -20.14 -9.58
C MET A 134 -2.03 -18.85 -10.25
N ALA A 135 -3.22 -18.35 -9.91
CA ALA A 135 -3.81 -17.17 -10.55
C ALA A 135 -3.13 -15.84 -10.16
N GLY A 136 -2.31 -15.85 -9.10
CA GLY A 136 -1.66 -14.63 -8.63
C GLY A 136 -0.83 -14.82 -7.38
N LYS A 137 -0.58 -13.73 -6.66
CA LYS A 137 0.21 -13.69 -5.43
C LYS A 137 -0.59 -13.06 -4.29
N VAL A 138 -0.56 -13.71 -3.13
CA VAL A 138 -0.98 -13.10 -1.86
C VAL A 138 0.24 -12.45 -1.23
N ILE A 139 0.11 -11.18 -0.85
CA ILE A 139 1.12 -10.42 -0.12
C ILE A 139 0.53 -9.92 1.20
N CYS A 140 1.36 -9.81 2.22
CA CYS A 140 0.91 -9.32 3.51
C CYS A 140 0.78 -7.79 3.47
N GLY A 141 -0.44 -7.27 3.55
CA GLY A 141 -0.68 -5.86 3.86
C GLY A 141 -0.70 -5.64 5.37
N THR A 142 -0.08 -4.55 5.83
CA THR A 142 -0.05 -4.21 7.25
C THR A 142 -0.77 -2.90 7.55
N VAL A 143 -0.19 -2.03 8.35
CA VAL A 143 -0.72 -0.73 8.77
C VAL A 143 0.11 0.39 8.14
N TYR A 144 -0.34 1.63 8.24
CA TYR A 144 0.46 2.81 7.89
C TYR A 144 1.66 2.96 8.82
N GLU A 145 2.72 3.62 8.34
CA GLU A 145 3.79 4.10 9.21
C GLU A 145 3.22 5.08 10.25
N PRO A 146 3.83 5.19 11.44
CA PRO A 146 3.26 5.97 12.54
C PRO A 146 2.85 7.39 12.16
N LEU A 147 3.68 8.13 11.42
CA LEU A 147 3.35 9.50 11.01
C LEU A 147 2.20 9.53 10.00
N MET A 148 2.15 8.57 9.08
CA MET A 148 1.05 8.42 8.13
C MET A 148 -0.24 7.97 8.82
N ASP A 149 -0.17 7.09 9.83
CA ASP A 149 -1.35 6.69 10.61
C ASP A 149 -1.95 7.90 11.35
N ILE A 150 -1.11 8.76 11.93
CA ILE A 150 -1.56 10.01 12.54
C ILE A 150 -2.29 10.88 11.53
N GLN A 151 -1.70 11.09 10.36
CA GLN A 151 -2.27 11.94 9.32
C GLN A 151 -3.59 11.35 8.77
N VAL A 152 -3.59 10.07 8.42
CA VAL A 152 -4.72 9.46 7.67
C VAL A 152 -5.84 9.01 8.60
N THR A 153 -5.50 8.44 9.78
CA THR A 153 -6.48 7.83 10.66
C THR A 153 -6.96 8.77 11.76
N TRP A 154 -6.04 9.50 12.38
CA TRP A 154 -6.32 10.17 13.64
C TRP A 154 -6.63 11.67 13.53
N ILE A 155 -6.05 12.39 12.57
CA ILE A 155 -6.17 13.85 12.48
C ILE A 155 -6.83 14.32 11.19
N GLY A 156 -6.49 13.71 10.03
CA GLY A 156 -6.86 14.18 8.69
C GLY A 156 -5.82 15.13 8.10
N GLN A 157 -5.75 15.17 6.77
CA GLN A 157 -4.64 15.81 6.04
C GLN A 157 -4.48 17.30 6.34
N GLU A 158 -5.56 18.05 6.24
CA GLU A 158 -5.52 19.51 6.44
C GLU A 158 -5.14 19.86 7.88
N GLN A 159 -5.85 19.27 8.85
CA GLN A 159 -5.60 19.53 10.26
C GLN A 159 -4.19 19.08 10.68
N PHE A 160 -3.67 18.00 10.10
CA PHE A 160 -2.31 17.53 10.38
C PHE A 160 -1.23 18.59 10.06
N CYS A 161 -1.42 19.37 8.97
CA CYS A 161 -0.50 20.46 8.66
C CYS A 161 -0.51 21.57 9.73
N TYR A 162 -1.69 21.90 10.27
CA TYR A 162 -1.80 22.86 11.38
C TYR A 162 -1.22 22.31 12.68
N GLU A 163 -1.49 21.04 12.98
CA GLU A 163 -0.97 20.40 14.19
C GLU A 163 0.57 20.29 14.19
N LEU A 164 1.19 20.05 13.04
CA LEU A 164 2.65 20.08 12.90
C LEU A 164 3.24 21.49 13.15
N ALA A 165 2.49 22.55 12.89
CA ALA A 165 2.95 23.93 13.13
C ALA A 165 2.70 24.39 14.57
N ASP A 166 1.55 24.03 15.14
CA ASP A 166 1.06 24.60 16.39
C ASP A 166 1.22 23.66 17.59
N ASN A 167 1.25 22.34 17.37
CA ASN A 167 1.25 21.28 18.40
C ASN A 167 2.22 20.14 18.06
N GLU A 168 3.37 20.43 17.46
CA GLU A 168 4.35 19.42 17.01
C GLU A 168 4.73 18.45 18.13
N ASP A 169 4.87 18.94 19.37
CA ASP A 169 5.16 18.13 20.56
C ASP A 169 4.14 17.00 20.77
N ALA A 170 2.85 17.30 20.63
CA ALA A 170 1.78 16.31 20.80
C ALA A 170 1.75 15.29 19.63
N VAL A 171 2.01 15.74 18.39
CA VAL A 171 2.13 14.86 17.23
C VAL A 171 3.29 13.89 17.41
N LEU A 172 4.47 14.39 17.84
CA LEU A 172 5.66 13.56 18.03
C LEU A 172 5.50 12.58 19.21
N GLU A 173 4.84 12.99 20.30
CA GLU A 173 4.52 12.09 21.41
C GLU A 173 3.57 10.95 20.99
N LEU A 174 2.59 11.23 20.14
CA LEU A 174 1.72 10.22 19.56
C LEU A 174 2.47 9.31 18.58
N HIS A 175 3.34 9.89 17.74
CA HIS A 175 4.22 9.14 16.83
C HIS A 175 5.08 8.13 17.61
N GLU A 176 5.71 8.54 18.71
CA GLU A 176 6.48 7.64 19.56
C GLU A 176 5.61 6.49 20.11
N ALA A 177 4.41 6.80 20.60
CA ALA A 177 3.50 5.78 21.14
C ALA A 177 3.09 4.76 20.07
N ILE A 178 2.80 5.18 18.83
CA ILE A 178 2.50 4.27 17.73
C ILE A 178 3.73 3.45 17.35
N THR A 179 4.90 4.07 17.26
CA THR A 179 6.17 3.39 16.95
C THR A 179 6.48 2.28 17.96
N GLU A 180 6.30 2.54 19.24
CA GLU A 180 6.48 1.51 20.29
C GLU A 180 5.44 0.39 20.16
N ASN A 181 4.19 0.71 19.88
CA ASN A 181 3.15 -0.31 19.68
C ASN A 181 3.42 -1.17 18.43
N HIS A 182 3.96 -0.60 17.37
CA HIS A 182 4.29 -1.33 16.14
C HIS A 182 5.36 -2.42 16.35
N LYS A 183 6.17 -2.36 17.39
CA LYS A 183 7.11 -3.45 17.71
C LYS A 183 6.36 -4.77 17.97
N LEU A 184 5.16 -4.71 18.58
CA LEU A 184 4.30 -5.88 18.77
C LEU A 184 3.79 -6.43 17.42
N LEU A 185 3.43 -5.53 16.50
CA LEU A 185 3.03 -5.89 15.14
C LEU A 185 4.19 -6.57 14.40
N TYR A 186 5.39 -6.00 14.47
CA TYR A 186 6.57 -6.53 13.79
C TYR A 186 6.82 -7.99 14.14
N ASP A 187 6.70 -8.35 15.41
CA ASP A 187 6.88 -9.72 15.87
C ASP A 187 5.83 -10.69 15.30
N VAL A 188 4.56 -10.26 15.28
CA VAL A 188 3.48 -11.07 14.73
C VAL A 188 3.69 -11.29 13.22
N VAL A 189 4.01 -10.24 12.46
CA VAL A 189 4.21 -10.34 11.02
C VAL A 189 5.50 -11.10 10.67
N ALA A 190 6.58 -10.87 11.40
CA ALA A 190 7.85 -11.59 11.18
C ALA A 190 7.73 -13.10 11.41
N ASN A 191 6.86 -13.54 12.32
CA ASN A 191 6.60 -14.96 12.57
C ASN A 191 5.47 -15.57 11.71
N SER A 192 4.85 -14.79 10.81
CA SER A 192 3.77 -15.23 9.93
C SER A 192 4.28 -16.10 8.77
N PRO A 193 3.40 -16.75 8.01
CA PRO A 193 3.78 -17.45 6.78
C PRO A 193 3.98 -16.54 5.55
N ALA A 194 3.85 -15.22 5.69
CA ALA A 194 4.03 -14.28 4.58
C ALA A 194 5.51 -14.07 4.25
N ASP A 195 5.89 -14.18 2.97
CA ASP A 195 7.25 -13.94 2.49
C ASP A 195 7.49 -12.46 2.09
N TYR A 196 6.46 -11.80 1.60
CA TYR A 196 6.48 -10.42 1.13
C TYR A 196 5.49 -9.59 1.94
N VAL A 197 5.97 -8.51 2.52
CA VAL A 197 5.22 -7.64 3.43
C VAL A 197 5.19 -6.23 2.88
N LEU A 198 4.01 -5.66 2.73
CA LEU A 198 3.81 -4.23 2.48
C LEU A 198 3.58 -3.53 3.82
N TYR A 199 4.46 -2.61 4.14
CA TYR A 199 4.35 -1.77 5.32
C TYR A 199 4.18 -0.32 4.92
N GLY A 200 3.11 0.28 5.42
CA GLY A 200 2.78 1.65 5.13
C GLY A 200 2.23 1.88 3.73
N GLY A 201 2.32 3.12 3.33
CA GLY A 201 1.89 3.56 2.01
C GLY A 201 1.25 4.93 2.00
N ASN A 202 0.88 5.37 0.79
CA ASN A 202 0.29 6.68 0.53
C ASN A 202 1.14 7.84 1.08
N VAL A 203 2.47 7.65 1.11
CA VAL A 203 3.40 8.70 1.51
C VAL A 203 3.42 9.77 0.43
N VAL A 204 3.01 10.99 0.78
CA VAL A 204 2.99 12.15 -0.12
C VAL A 204 4.10 13.11 0.28
N PRO A 205 5.29 13.04 -0.38
CA PRO A 205 6.45 13.84 0.00
C PRO A 205 6.23 15.35 -0.11
N GLU A 206 5.35 15.78 -1.02
CA GLU A 206 4.97 17.19 -1.17
C GLU A 206 4.22 17.74 0.06
N MET A 207 3.48 16.89 0.78
CA MET A 207 2.74 17.28 1.99
C MET A 207 3.59 17.14 3.24
N LEU A 208 4.32 16.03 3.38
CA LEU A 208 5.13 15.77 4.55
C LEU A 208 6.43 16.58 4.58
N GLY A 209 6.98 16.84 3.39
CA GLY A 209 8.35 17.29 3.21
C GLY A 209 9.35 16.12 3.22
N PRO A 210 10.41 16.19 2.40
CA PRO A 210 11.40 15.10 2.29
C PRO A 210 12.15 14.84 3.59
N ASP A 211 12.37 15.86 4.41
CA ASP A 211 13.04 15.70 5.70
C ASP A 211 12.23 14.84 6.67
N ARG A 212 10.91 15.04 6.74
CA ARG A 212 10.06 14.19 7.60
C ARG A 212 9.97 12.77 7.09
N VAL A 213 9.98 12.55 5.79
CA VAL A 213 10.06 11.19 5.24
C VAL A 213 11.37 10.53 5.67
N ARG A 214 12.50 11.23 5.58
CA ARG A 214 13.82 10.73 6.02
C ARG A 214 13.85 10.46 7.54
N ASP A 215 13.32 11.38 8.35
CA ASP A 215 13.55 11.38 9.79
C ASP A 215 12.48 10.56 10.56
N PHE A 216 11.27 10.37 10.03
CA PHE A 216 10.17 9.70 10.72
C PHE A 216 9.60 8.47 9.98
N ILE A 217 9.65 8.44 8.65
CA ILE A 217 9.11 7.31 7.88
C ILE A 217 10.19 6.25 7.63
N ALA A 218 11.32 6.63 7.06
CA ALA A 218 12.39 5.69 6.72
C ALA A 218 12.95 4.91 7.91
N PRO A 219 13.09 5.47 9.12
CA PRO A 219 13.46 4.69 10.30
C PRO A 219 12.48 3.57 10.64
N CYS A 220 11.18 3.76 10.40
CA CYS A 220 10.17 2.73 10.59
C CYS A 220 10.30 1.61 9.54
N TRP A 221 10.56 1.95 8.27
CA TRP A 221 10.89 0.95 7.25
C TRP A 221 12.10 0.12 7.63
N ASN A 222 13.15 0.77 8.15
CA ASN A 222 14.38 0.10 8.54
C ASN A 222 14.17 -0.81 9.75
N ALA A 223 13.54 -0.33 10.80
CA ALA A 223 13.29 -1.12 12.00
C ALA A 223 12.45 -2.38 11.72
N PHE A 224 11.41 -2.26 10.89
CA PHE A 224 10.63 -3.42 10.48
C PHE A 224 11.38 -4.29 9.49
N GLY A 225 12.12 -3.68 8.57
CA GLY A 225 12.98 -4.37 7.59
C GLY A 225 14.00 -5.28 8.25
N GLU A 226 14.72 -4.80 9.28
CA GLU A 226 15.64 -5.60 10.08
C GLU A 226 14.95 -6.84 10.64
N ARG A 227 13.79 -6.65 11.26
CA ARG A 227 13.02 -7.75 11.87
C ARG A 227 12.54 -8.80 10.87
N LEU A 228 12.14 -8.35 9.67
CA LEU A 228 11.71 -9.24 8.57
C LEU A 228 12.90 -9.95 7.93
N HIS A 229 14.02 -9.26 7.70
CA HIS A 229 15.22 -9.84 7.13
C HIS A 229 15.84 -10.94 8.02
N GLU A 230 15.77 -10.81 9.36
CA GLU A 230 16.16 -11.88 10.29
C GLU A 230 15.37 -13.18 10.04
N LYS A 231 14.17 -13.10 9.48
CA LYS A 231 13.32 -14.24 9.14
C LYS A 231 13.36 -14.61 7.64
N GLY A 232 14.25 -14.00 6.87
CA GLY A 232 14.37 -14.23 5.43
C GLY A 232 13.24 -13.65 4.59
N LYS A 233 12.43 -12.74 5.16
CA LYS A 233 11.28 -12.11 4.50
C LYS A 233 11.68 -10.80 3.81
N LYS A 234 10.78 -10.29 2.96
CA LYS A 234 10.98 -9.08 2.17
C LYS A 234 9.98 -8.00 2.56
N ILE A 235 10.48 -6.76 2.67
CA ILE A 235 9.68 -5.59 2.98
C ILE A 235 9.57 -4.68 1.75
N GLY A 236 8.38 -4.16 1.52
CA GLY A 236 8.11 -3.09 0.54
C GLY A 236 7.18 -2.06 1.11
N CYS A 237 7.06 -0.95 0.41
CA CYS A 237 6.13 0.13 0.71
C CYS A 237 5.34 0.50 -0.54
N HIS A 238 4.08 0.91 -0.36
CA HIS A 238 3.21 1.42 -1.40
C HIS A 238 3.49 2.91 -1.60
N LEU A 239 4.22 3.27 -2.68
CA LEU A 239 4.70 4.63 -2.95
C LEU A 239 4.13 5.15 -4.27
N ASP A 240 2.85 5.42 -4.29
CA ASP A 240 2.04 5.84 -5.44
C ASP A 240 2.15 7.34 -5.79
N ALA A 241 2.58 8.17 -4.83
CA ALA A 241 2.73 9.61 -5.03
C ALA A 241 4.04 9.96 -5.77
N ASN A 242 4.28 11.25 -5.96
CA ASN A 242 5.47 11.77 -6.63
C ASN A 242 6.71 11.68 -5.72
N ASN A 243 7.59 10.74 -6.02
CA ASN A 243 8.74 10.36 -5.18
C ASN A 243 10.05 11.14 -5.49
N HIS A 244 10.01 12.18 -6.34
CA HIS A 244 11.22 12.84 -6.83
C HIS A 244 12.13 13.41 -5.73
N THR A 245 11.55 13.87 -4.60
CA THR A 245 12.32 14.46 -3.49
C THR A 245 12.86 13.43 -2.49
N ILE A 246 12.41 12.17 -2.58
CA ILE A 246 12.78 11.11 -1.63
C ILE A 246 13.54 9.94 -2.27
N LEU A 247 14.02 10.09 -3.49
CA LEU A 247 14.72 9.02 -4.20
C LEU A 247 15.90 8.46 -3.38
N ASP A 248 16.71 9.33 -2.79
CA ASP A 248 17.84 8.91 -1.96
C ASP A 248 17.38 8.24 -0.66
N THR A 249 16.36 8.76 0.00
CA THR A 249 15.79 8.17 1.22
C THR A 249 15.30 6.73 0.96
N VAL A 250 14.59 6.51 -0.15
CA VAL A 250 14.14 5.17 -0.54
C VAL A 250 15.33 4.27 -0.88
N ARG A 251 16.33 4.77 -1.65
CA ARG A 251 17.54 4.01 -2.00
C ARG A 251 18.24 3.48 -0.75
N ASP A 252 18.43 4.34 0.24
CA ASP A 252 19.23 4.08 1.43
C ASP A 252 18.45 3.31 2.52
N SER A 253 17.14 3.12 2.35
CA SER A 253 16.29 2.34 3.25
C SER A 253 16.48 0.83 3.08
N LEU A 254 15.97 0.04 4.04
CA LEU A 254 15.94 -1.42 3.99
C LEU A 254 14.75 -2.00 3.18
N LEU A 255 13.99 -1.18 2.47
CA LEU A 255 12.97 -1.69 1.56
C LEU A 255 13.60 -2.59 0.49
N ASP A 256 13.04 -3.77 0.26
CA ASP A 256 13.46 -4.69 -0.81
C ASP A 256 12.78 -4.37 -2.14
N PHE A 257 11.56 -3.85 -2.06
CA PHE A 257 10.76 -3.49 -3.25
C PHE A 257 9.93 -2.24 -3.01
N VAL A 258 9.70 -1.49 -4.07
CA VAL A 258 8.78 -0.36 -4.12
C VAL A 258 7.56 -0.81 -4.91
N GLU A 259 6.40 -0.74 -4.29
CA GLU A 259 5.12 -1.13 -4.88
C GLU A 259 4.29 0.11 -5.20
N ALA A 260 3.44 0.02 -6.20
CA ALA A 260 2.59 1.10 -6.73
C ALA A 260 3.34 2.34 -7.25
N PHE A 261 4.66 2.26 -7.44
CA PHE A 261 5.38 3.37 -8.06
C PHE A 261 4.70 3.79 -9.36
N THR A 262 4.25 5.03 -9.42
CA THR A 262 3.51 5.53 -10.59
C THR A 262 4.41 6.42 -11.45
N PRO A 263 4.67 6.04 -12.73
CA PRO A 263 5.46 6.87 -13.65
C PRO A 263 4.59 7.94 -14.34
N PRO A 264 5.21 8.81 -15.18
CA PRO A 264 4.43 9.73 -16.03
C PRO A 264 3.35 9.02 -16.87
N PRO A 265 2.18 9.67 -17.11
CA PRO A 265 1.95 11.10 -16.90
C PRO A 265 1.49 11.47 -15.47
N ASP A 266 1.13 10.52 -14.62
CA ASP A 266 0.52 10.79 -13.32
C ASP A 266 1.52 11.32 -12.29
N CYS A 267 2.80 10.86 -12.33
CA CYS A 267 3.91 11.38 -11.52
C CYS A 267 5.08 11.80 -12.41
N THR A 268 6.12 12.43 -11.81
CA THR A 268 7.21 13.03 -12.58
C THR A 268 8.42 12.13 -12.78
N VAL A 269 8.61 11.13 -11.90
CA VAL A 269 9.76 10.21 -11.96
C VAL A 269 9.47 9.08 -12.95
N SER A 270 10.28 8.98 -13.99
CA SER A 270 10.14 7.90 -14.97
C SER A 270 10.63 6.55 -14.44
N VAL A 271 10.22 5.45 -15.06
CA VAL A 271 10.71 4.09 -14.73
C VAL A 271 12.22 4.03 -14.86
N ALA A 272 12.81 4.62 -15.89
CA ALA A 272 14.26 4.66 -16.08
C ALA A 272 14.99 5.40 -14.94
N GLN A 273 14.45 6.53 -14.49
CA GLN A 273 14.99 7.28 -13.35
C GLN A 273 14.88 6.48 -12.04
N ALA A 274 13.73 5.86 -11.79
CA ALA A 274 13.53 5.02 -10.61
C ALA A 274 14.51 3.82 -10.58
N ARG A 275 14.69 3.14 -11.71
CA ARG A 275 15.66 2.04 -11.82
C ARG A 275 17.11 2.50 -11.61
N ALA A 276 17.46 3.67 -12.10
CA ALA A 276 18.79 4.26 -11.87
C ALA A 276 18.99 4.66 -10.40
N ALA A 277 17.98 5.24 -9.77
CA ALA A 277 18.03 5.64 -8.36
C ALA A 277 18.01 4.43 -7.41
N TRP A 278 17.30 3.35 -7.76
CA TRP A 278 17.04 2.18 -6.89
C TRP A 278 17.53 0.85 -7.49
N PRO A 279 18.82 0.73 -7.84
CA PRO A 279 19.34 -0.43 -8.59
C PRO A 279 19.22 -1.77 -7.82
N ALA A 280 19.15 -1.72 -6.50
CA ALA A 280 19.00 -2.91 -5.64
C ALA A 280 17.54 -3.26 -5.32
N LYS A 281 16.59 -2.37 -5.60
CA LYS A 281 15.18 -2.58 -5.26
C LYS A 281 14.42 -3.22 -6.43
N ARG A 282 13.42 -4.04 -6.11
CA ARG A 282 12.44 -4.48 -7.11
C ARG A 282 11.43 -3.36 -7.30
N LEU A 283 11.04 -3.15 -8.53
CA LEU A 283 10.11 -2.09 -8.90
C LEU A 283 8.81 -2.71 -9.39
N TRP A 284 7.79 -2.61 -8.56
CA TRP A 284 6.43 -3.01 -8.88
C TRP A 284 5.62 -1.74 -9.15
N ILE A 285 5.52 -1.37 -10.42
CA ILE A 285 4.88 -0.11 -10.78
C ILE A 285 3.35 -0.22 -10.79
N ASN A 286 2.66 0.90 -10.59
CA ASN A 286 1.29 1.10 -11.03
C ASN A 286 1.32 1.59 -12.48
N PHE A 287 0.54 0.96 -13.37
CA PHE A 287 0.31 1.53 -14.69
C PHE A 287 -0.48 2.84 -14.52
N PRO A 288 -0.06 3.97 -15.13
CA PRO A 288 -0.68 5.27 -14.86
C PRO A 288 -2.20 5.24 -15.03
N SER A 289 -2.91 5.68 -13.99
CA SER A 289 -4.38 5.58 -13.93
C SER A 289 -5.07 6.37 -15.02
N SER A 290 -4.54 7.56 -15.36
CA SER A 290 -5.03 8.39 -16.45
C SER A 290 -4.91 7.71 -17.80
N ALA A 291 -3.85 6.92 -18.02
CA ALA A 291 -3.61 6.23 -19.29
C ALA A 291 -4.67 5.15 -19.60
N HIS A 292 -5.32 4.56 -18.60
CA HIS A 292 -6.41 3.61 -18.84
C HIS A 292 -7.63 4.22 -19.55
N LEU A 293 -7.78 5.53 -19.48
CA LEU A 293 -8.91 6.26 -20.06
C LEU A 293 -8.69 6.60 -21.55
N GLU A 294 -7.45 6.57 -21.98
CA GLU A 294 -7.00 6.97 -23.31
C GLU A 294 -7.42 5.96 -24.41
N PRO A 295 -7.32 6.31 -25.69
CA PRO A 295 -7.48 5.38 -26.82
C PRO A 295 -6.51 4.19 -26.73
N GLU A 296 -6.88 3.07 -27.34
CA GLU A 296 -6.10 1.83 -27.32
C GLU A 296 -4.65 2.01 -27.79
N GLU A 297 -4.45 2.83 -28.83
CA GLU A 297 -3.10 3.12 -29.35
C GLU A 297 -2.25 3.86 -28.31
N ASP A 298 -2.83 4.79 -27.56
CA ASP A 298 -2.11 5.54 -26.54
C ASP A 298 -1.77 4.64 -25.33
N ILE A 299 -2.68 3.75 -24.93
CA ILE A 299 -2.42 2.69 -23.91
C ILE A 299 -1.27 1.80 -24.37
N ARG A 300 -1.28 1.40 -25.66
CA ARG A 300 -0.22 0.60 -26.24
C ARG A 300 1.12 1.33 -26.21
N GLN A 301 1.18 2.57 -26.62
CA GLN A 301 2.40 3.39 -26.62
C GLN A 301 2.94 3.60 -25.20
N ALA A 302 2.07 3.89 -24.22
CA ALA A 302 2.45 3.98 -22.81
C ALA A 302 3.05 2.66 -22.30
N THR A 303 2.45 1.53 -22.65
CA THR A 303 2.96 0.19 -22.30
C THR A 303 4.33 -0.06 -22.90
N LEU A 304 4.53 0.22 -24.19
CA LEU A 304 5.82 0.06 -24.92
C LEU A 304 6.91 0.93 -24.27
N GLU A 305 6.60 2.16 -23.91
CA GLU A 305 7.55 3.07 -23.28
C GLU A 305 7.97 2.58 -21.90
N ILE A 306 7.03 2.09 -21.09
CA ILE A 306 7.33 1.47 -19.77
C ILE A 306 8.23 0.23 -19.97
N VAL A 307 7.91 -0.66 -20.92
CA VAL A 307 8.73 -1.84 -21.23
C VAL A 307 10.14 -1.45 -21.65
N ARG A 308 10.28 -0.43 -22.52
CA ARG A 308 11.58 0.10 -22.94
C ARG A 308 12.40 0.63 -21.75
N GLN A 309 11.76 1.36 -20.84
CA GLN A 309 12.40 1.93 -19.65
C GLN A 309 12.73 0.86 -18.59
N ALA A 310 11.98 -0.24 -18.54
CA ALA A 310 12.28 -1.37 -17.65
C ALA A 310 13.62 -2.04 -17.96
N GLY A 311 14.15 -1.88 -19.18
CA GLY A 311 15.48 -2.35 -19.57
C GLY A 311 15.58 -3.89 -19.53
N ASP A 312 16.47 -4.43 -18.69
CA ASP A 312 16.70 -5.88 -18.56
C ASP A 312 15.58 -6.63 -17.82
N ARG A 313 14.55 -5.94 -17.36
CA ARG A 313 13.35 -6.44 -16.62
C ARG A 313 13.63 -7.16 -15.30
N LYS A 314 14.86 -7.19 -14.84
CA LYS A 314 15.17 -7.80 -13.54
C LYS A 314 14.43 -7.08 -12.42
N GLY A 315 13.71 -7.85 -11.63
CA GLY A 315 12.96 -7.30 -10.49
C GLY A 315 11.87 -6.30 -10.88
N PHE A 316 11.29 -6.43 -12.10
CA PHE A 316 10.29 -5.50 -12.60
C PHE A 316 8.93 -6.17 -12.79
N LEU A 317 7.88 -5.54 -12.22
CA LEU A 317 6.48 -5.93 -12.37
C LEU A 317 5.64 -4.70 -12.71
N MET A 318 4.54 -4.94 -13.39
CA MET A 318 3.52 -3.94 -13.65
C MET A 318 2.25 -4.29 -12.89
N GLY A 319 1.57 -3.32 -12.33
CA GLY A 319 0.34 -3.50 -11.57
C GLY A 319 -0.73 -2.48 -11.94
N VAL A 320 -1.94 -2.79 -11.55
CA VAL A 320 -3.07 -1.87 -11.44
C VAL A 320 -3.44 -1.83 -9.98
N THR A 321 -3.13 -0.72 -9.34
CA THR A 321 -3.26 -0.52 -7.88
C THR A 321 -4.25 0.58 -7.53
N GLU A 322 -4.82 1.25 -8.54
CA GLU A 322 -5.78 2.33 -8.45
C GLU A 322 -7.11 1.99 -9.16
N ASP A 323 -8.16 2.72 -8.81
CA ASP A 323 -9.48 2.55 -9.40
C ASP A 323 -9.49 2.89 -10.90
N ILE A 324 -10.00 1.99 -11.70
CA ILE A 324 -10.31 2.21 -13.10
C ILE A 324 -11.85 2.20 -13.24
N PRO A 325 -12.48 3.16 -13.95
CA PRO A 325 -13.90 3.08 -14.23
C PRO A 325 -14.26 1.78 -14.95
N ALA A 326 -15.29 1.08 -14.46
CA ALA A 326 -15.63 -0.29 -14.84
C ALA A 326 -15.65 -0.54 -16.36
N GLN A 327 -16.15 0.44 -17.12
CA GLN A 327 -16.26 0.34 -18.59
C GLN A 327 -14.90 0.34 -19.34
N HIS A 328 -13.80 0.71 -18.65
CA HIS A 328 -12.46 0.75 -19.26
C HIS A 328 -11.59 -0.46 -18.88
N ILE A 329 -11.94 -1.22 -17.84
CA ILE A 329 -11.10 -2.31 -17.30
C ILE A 329 -10.78 -3.33 -18.39
N GLU A 330 -11.80 -3.95 -18.98
CA GLU A 330 -11.58 -5.06 -19.93
C GLU A 330 -10.77 -4.62 -21.14
N ARG A 331 -11.11 -3.47 -21.72
CA ARG A 331 -10.43 -2.90 -22.90
C ARG A 331 -8.97 -2.61 -22.55
N SER A 332 -8.73 -1.79 -21.54
CA SER A 332 -7.39 -1.32 -21.20
C SER A 332 -6.45 -2.47 -20.79
N ILE A 333 -6.92 -3.37 -19.92
CA ILE A 333 -6.12 -4.50 -19.49
C ILE A 333 -5.79 -5.45 -20.63
N SER A 334 -6.75 -5.67 -21.57
CA SER A 334 -6.49 -6.48 -22.77
C SER A 334 -5.38 -5.90 -23.63
N VAL A 335 -5.43 -4.60 -23.90
CA VAL A 335 -4.40 -3.90 -24.70
C VAL A 335 -3.03 -4.01 -24.04
N ILE A 336 -2.94 -3.79 -22.74
CA ILE A 336 -1.67 -3.91 -22.01
C ILE A 336 -1.12 -5.34 -22.12
N ILE A 337 -1.94 -6.37 -21.87
CA ILE A 337 -1.53 -7.79 -21.96
C ILE A 337 -1.02 -8.13 -23.36
N GLU A 338 -1.76 -7.74 -24.40
CA GLU A 338 -1.40 -8.00 -25.79
C GLU A 338 -0.05 -7.34 -26.13
N THR A 339 0.12 -6.08 -25.73
CA THR A 339 1.37 -5.34 -25.93
C THR A 339 2.56 -5.99 -25.20
N LEU A 340 2.37 -6.40 -23.95
CA LEU A 340 3.42 -7.09 -23.18
C LEU A 340 3.86 -8.41 -23.84
N ARG A 341 2.92 -9.14 -24.46
CA ARG A 341 3.20 -10.40 -25.18
C ARG A 341 3.97 -10.20 -26.48
N GLU A 342 3.78 -9.07 -27.15
CA GLU A 342 4.53 -8.70 -28.35
C GLU A 342 5.96 -8.28 -28.05
N CYS A 343 6.27 -8.05 -26.78
CA CYS A 343 7.58 -7.65 -26.29
C CYS A 343 8.21 -8.74 -25.41
N PRO A 344 8.50 -9.96 -25.90
CA PRO A 344 9.22 -10.95 -25.13
C PRO A 344 10.66 -10.45 -24.85
N ARG A 345 11.32 -11.03 -23.83
CA ARG A 345 12.72 -10.71 -23.51
C ARG A 345 13.67 -11.08 -24.63
#